data_f8ae968b0ec15ed55fc20973a9df86b0
#
_entry.id   f8ae968b0ec15ed55fc20973a9df86b0
#
_cell.length_a   1.000
_cell.length_b   1.000
_cell.length_c   1.000
_cell.angle_alpha   90.00
_cell.angle_beta   90.00
_cell.angle_gamma   90.00
#
_symmetry.space_group_name_H-M   'P 1'
#
loop_
_entity.id
_entity.type
_entity.pdbx_description
1 polymer ?
#
loop_
_entity_poly.entity_id
_entity_poly.type
_entity_poly.pdbx_seq_one_letter_code
_entity_poly.pdbx_strand_id
1 'polypeptide(L)'
;MGCSTGRTVERDKINNNGYPVCRLSIPLQMEVGSLSALDKNKLILGAKEELQCFDILSKSITPISNEHKGRINCIIKLSNGNIATGSQDNTIKIWDIDKKEVLYTLNGHTSIIWDIRELEGNKIISASDDNISKVWEFNEKKKEYESYDLCNSHRHISSVAVLKNNKVILATGKNLFLYDLKTKKQESFLDIPKGGVWVVRELSNGDVAVGLGNGLLYILKITDELIVKTKFPQGHKRTINNIIELDNHKLVTSSDEKDLILWDPNEPESMYLIKGHEDIITCLCFISGTKFASVSRDKTLKIWE
;
A
#
# COMPACT_ATOMS: atom_id res chain seq x y z
N MET A 1 -25.94 -22.39 34.60
CA MET A 1 -26.65 -22.19 33.34
C MET A 1 -25.72 -21.35 32.46
N GLY A 2 -25.00 -22.01 31.57
CA GLY A 2 -24.00 -21.37 30.72
C GLY A 2 -24.63 -21.01 29.39
N CYS A 3 -24.56 -19.74 29.00
CA CYS A 3 -24.81 -19.31 27.63
C CYS A 3 -23.53 -19.42 26.82
N SER A 4 -23.42 -20.49 26.03
CA SER A 4 -22.46 -20.58 24.96
C SER A 4 -22.97 -19.77 23.78
N THR A 5 -22.41 -18.61 23.52
CA THR A 5 -22.61 -17.88 22.26
C THR A 5 -21.72 -18.52 21.19
N GLY A 6 -22.26 -19.55 20.54
CA GLY A 6 -21.69 -20.10 19.33
C GLY A 6 -21.76 -19.05 18.21
N ARG A 7 -20.61 -18.49 17.83
CA ARG A 7 -20.51 -17.71 16.60
C ARG A 7 -20.56 -18.67 15.42
N THR A 8 -21.65 -18.66 14.69
CA THR A 8 -21.80 -19.32 13.40
C THR A 8 -20.85 -18.67 12.41
N VAL A 9 -19.85 -19.43 12.00
CA VAL A 9 -19.04 -19.12 10.83
C VAL A 9 -19.92 -19.44 9.62
N GLU A 10 -20.50 -18.45 8.99
CA GLU A 10 -21.13 -18.62 7.69
C GLU A 10 -20.05 -19.07 6.69
N ARG A 11 -20.18 -20.32 6.25
CA ARG A 11 -19.40 -20.84 5.11
C ARG A 11 -20.03 -20.30 3.84
N ASP A 12 -19.51 -19.18 3.35
CA ASP A 12 -19.90 -18.67 2.04
C ASP A 12 -19.56 -19.70 0.97
N LYS A 13 -20.55 -19.96 0.12
CA LYS A 13 -20.50 -20.96 -0.95
C LYS A 13 -19.37 -20.63 -1.92
N ILE A 14 -18.59 -21.64 -2.29
CA ILE A 14 -17.58 -21.59 -3.34
C ILE A 14 -18.25 -21.07 -4.63
N ASN A 15 -17.83 -19.92 -5.09
CA ASN A 15 -18.27 -19.39 -6.37
C ASN A 15 -17.41 -20.05 -7.47
N ASN A 16 -18.00 -20.95 -8.25
CA ASN A 16 -17.32 -21.73 -9.30
C ASN A 16 -16.75 -20.89 -10.46
N ASN A 17 -16.83 -19.57 -10.38
CA ASN A 17 -16.45 -18.64 -11.46
C ASN A 17 -15.01 -18.09 -11.33
N GLY A 18 -14.19 -18.56 -10.40
CA GLY A 18 -12.79 -18.14 -10.25
C GLY A 18 -12.60 -16.72 -9.71
N TYR A 19 -13.60 -16.15 -9.05
CA TYR A 19 -13.53 -14.83 -8.42
C TYR A 19 -13.21 -14.95 -6.93
N PRO A 20 -12.47 -13.96 -6.35
CA PRO A 20 -12.13 -13.98 -4.93
C PRO A 20 -13.37 -13.98 -4.03
N VAL A 21 -13.36 -14.87 -3.05
CA VAL A 21 -14.39 -14.94 -1.99
C VAL A 21 -13.77 -14.70 -0.62
N CYS A 22 -14.53 -14.11 0.29
CA CYS A 22 -14.08 -13.90 1.66
C CYS A 22 -13.97 -15.25 2.39
N ARG A 23 -12.75 -15.66 2.73
CA ARG A 23 -12.47 -16.90 3.49
C ARG A 23 -12.45 -16.69 4.98
N LEU A 24 -12.14 -15.49 5.43
CA LEU A 24 -12.02 -15.16 6.84
C LEU A 24 -12.40 -13.70 7.06
N SER A 25 -13.21 -13.45 8.09
CA SER A 25 -13.54 -12.11 8.56
C SER A 25 -13.28 -12.03 10.06
N ILE A 26 -12.41 -11.12 10.47
CA ILE A 26 -11.98 -10.93 11.86
C ILE A 26 -12.40 -9.55 12.33
N PRO A 27 -13.17 -9.44 13.42
CA PRO A 27 -13.47 -8.17 14.04
C PRO A 27 -12.20 -7.60 14.70
N LEU A 28 -11.97 -6.31 14.49
CA LEU A 28 -10.85 -5.56 15.05
C LEU A 28 -11.38 -4.68 16.19
N GLN A 29 -10.55 -4.45 17.22
CA GLN A 29 -10.92 -3.57 18.32
C GLN A 29 -10.91 -2.09 17.90
N MET A 30 -10.03 -1.74 16.94
CA MET A 30 -9.86 -0.38 16.44
C MET A 30 -9.68 -0.36 14.92
N GLU A 31 -9.79 0.84 14.37
CA GLU A 31 -9.56 1.06 12.94
C GLU A 31 -8.10 0.84 12.58
N VAL A 32 -7.85 0.05 11.52
CA VAL A 32 -6.53 -0.20 10.94
C VAL A 32 -6.38 0.64 9.69
N GLY A 33 -5.30 1.42 9.63
CA GLY A 33 -5.02 2.34 8.53
C GLY A 33 -4.11 1.77 7.46
N SER A 34 -3.27 0.82 7.83
CA SER A 34 -2.26 0.24 6.94
C SER A 34 -2.04 -1.23 7.26
N LEU A 35 -1.60 -1.98 6.23
CA LEU A 35 -1.50 -3.44 6.27
C LEU A 35 -0.32 -3.88 5.41
N SER A 36 0.46 -4.85 5.89
CA SER A 36 1.53 -5.49 5.12
C SER A 36 1.66 -6.96 5.48
N ALA A 37 1.95 -7.82 4.50
CA ALA A 37 2.26 -9.22 4.77
C ALA A 37 3.71 -9.34 5.27
N LEU A 38 3.89 -9.95 6.43
CA LEU A 38 5.19 -10.37 6.91
C LEU A 38 5.62 -11.68 6.22
N ASP A 39 4.68 -12.60 6.11
CA ASP A 39 4.78 -13.86 5.37
C ASP A 39 3.37 -14.36 4.99
N LYS A 40 3.27 -15.60 4.47
CA LYS A 40 2.00 -16.21 4.06
C LYS A 40 0.98 -16.43 5.20
N ASN A 41 1.42 -16.35 6.46
CA ASN A 41 0.60 -16.62 7.64
C ASN A 41 0.49 -15.42 8.59
N LYS A 42 1.34 -14.41 8.45
CA LYS A 42 1.38 -13.26 9.37
C LYS A 42 1.23 -11.94 8.63
N LEU A 43 0.41 -11.06 9.18
CA LEU A 43 0.20 -9.70 8.69
C LEU A 43 0.60 -8.71 9.78
N ILE A 44 1.17 -7.58 9.36
CA ILE A 44 1.44 -6.44 10.22
C ILE A 44 0.36 -5.39 10.00
N LEU A 45 -0.24 -4.92 11.07
CA LEU A 45 -1.34 -3.97 11.09
C LEU A 45 -0.87 -2.65 11.73
N GLY A 46 -1.13 -1.53 11.07
CA GLY A 46 -1.03 -0.19 11.64
C GLY A 46 -2.39 0.25 12.17
N ALA A 47 -2.63 0.01 13.46
CA ALA A 47 -3.87 0.32 14.15
C ALA A 47 -3.73 1.65 14.90
N LYS A 48 -4.11 2.75 14.24
CA LYS A 48 -3.78 4.12 14.69
C LYS A 48 -2.26 4.28 14.84
N GLU A 49 -1.77 4.61 16.03
CA GLU A 49 -0.34 4.72 16.38
C GLU A 49 0.31 3.38 16.78
N GLU A 50 -0.48 2.33 16.93
CA GLU A 50 -0.02 1.01 17.40
C GLU A 50 0.31 0.08 16.23
N LEU A 51 1.42 -0.63 16.33
CA LEU A 51 1.81 -1.71 15.43
C LEU A 51 1.43 -3.06 16.04
N GLN A 52 0.71 -3.87 15.28
CA GLN A 52 0.21 -5.17 15.72
C GLN A 52 0.57 -6.26 14.71
N CYS A 53 0.71 -7.50 15.18
CA CYS A 53 0.85 -8.69 14.34
C CYS A 53 -0.42 -9.54 14.40
N PHE A 54 -0.98 -9.87 13.25
CA PHE A 54 -2.08 -10.82 13.11
C PHE A 54 -1.56 -12.14 12.55
N ASP A 55 -1.80 -13.23 13.26
CA ASP A 55 -1.52 -14.58 12.80
C ASP A 55 -2.79 -15.20 12.19
N ILE A 56 -2.71 -15.55 10.91
CA ILE A 56 -3.85 -16.06 10.13
C ILE A 56 -4.31 -17.44 10.61
N LEU A 57 -3.38 -18.28 11.05
CA LEU A 57 -3.67 -19.66 11.46
C LEU A 57 -4.35 -19.69 12.83
N SER A 58 -3.77 -19.02 13.80
CA SER A 58 -4.33 -18.93 15.16
C SER A 58 -5.47 -17.91 15.28
N LYS A 59 -5.63 -17.03 14.28
CA LYS A 59 -6.58 -15.91 14.27
C LYS A 59 -6.38 -14.95 15.44
N SER A 60 -5.17 -14.84 15.95
CA SER A 60 -4.81 -14.00 17.08
C SER A 60 -4.14 -12.70 16.64
N ILE A 61 -4.40 -11.62 17.39
CA ILE A 61 -3.74 -10.34 17.24
C ILE A 61 -2.87 -10.12 18.46
N THR A 62 -1.59 -9.83 18.24
CA THR A 62 -0.63 -9.52 19.29
C THR A 62 -0.06 -8.12 19.09
N PRO A 63 -0.04 -7.25 20.12
CA PRO A 63 0.59 -5.95 20.02
C PRO A 63 2.11 -6.11 19.87
N ILE A 64 2.70 -5.24 19.06
CA ILE A 64 4.15 -5.12 18.89
C ILE A 64 4.63 -3.92 19.70
N SER A 65 4.15 -2.71 19.33
CA SER A 65 4.60 -1.46 19.97
C SER A 65 3.68 -0.29 19.63
N ASN A 66 3.74 0.80 20.42
CA ASN A 66 2.99 2.05 20.23
C ASN A 66 3.92 3.28 20.23
N GLU A 67 5.08 3.19 19.58
CA GLU A 67 6.09 4.24 19.59
C GLU A 67 5.79 5.42 18.64
N HIS A 68 4.90 5.24 17.64
CA HIS A 68 4.42 6.35 16.83
C HIS A 68 3.52 7.30 17.64
N LYS A 69 3.54 8.60 17.30
CA LYS A 69 2.70 9.64 17.92
C LYS A 69 1.50 10.04 17.05
N GLY A 70 1.33 9.36 15.91
CA GLY A 70 0.28 9.57 14.95
C GLY A 70 -0.05 8.30 14.18
N ARG A 71 -1.15 8.33 13.41
CA ARG A 71 -1.60 7.17 12.63
C ARG A 71 -0.50 6.66 11.71
N ILE A 72 -0.32 5.34 11.69
CA ILE A 72 0.56 4.65 10.74
C ILE A 72 -0.18 4.53 9.40
N ASN A 73 0.32 5.23 8.36
CA ASN A 73 -0.33 5.29 7.04
C ASN A 73 0.21 4.24 6.08
N CYS A 74 1.48 3.87 6.21
CA CYS A 74 2.10 2.89 5.34
C CYS A 74 3.03 1.96 6.11
N ILE A 75 3.10 0.72 5.67
CA ILE A 75 3.95 -0.34 6.23
C ILE A 75 4.56 -1.10 5.07
N ILE A 76 5.86 -1.33 5.12
CA ILE A 76 6.54 -2.25 4.20
C ILE A 76 7.44 -3.21 4.97
N LYS A 77 7.57 -4.42 4.44
CA LYS A 77 8.62 -5.36 4.84
C LYS A 77 9.87 -5.06 4.02
N LEU A 78 10.99 -4.88 4.70
CA LEU A 78 12.29 -4.68 4.07
C LEU A 78 12.94 -6.04 3.73
N SER A 79 13.84 -6.04 2.75
CA SER A 79 14.55 -7.22 2.27
C SER A 79 15.40 -7.88 3.37
N ASN A 80 15.86 -7.11 4.36
CA ASN A 80 16.60 -7.61 5.52
C ASN A 80 15.71 -8.21 6.63
N GLY A 81 14.38 -8.29 6.41
CA GLY A 81 13.40 -8.85 7.35
C GLY A 81 12.79 -7.84 8.31
N ASN A 82 13.35 -6.65 8.46
CA ASN A 82 12.78 -5.58 9.27
C ASN A 82 11.52 -5.01 8.64
N ILE A 83 10.77 -4.23 9.41
CA ILE A 83 9.58 -3.49 8.94
C ILE A 83 9.91 -2.01 8.97
N ALA A 84 9.49 -1.29 7.93
CA ALA A 84 9.46 0.17 7.94
C ALA A 84 8.03 0.68 7.96
N THR A 85 7.77 1.71 8.77
CA THR A 85 6.45 2.36 8.89
C THR A 85 6.59 3.86 8.67
N GLY A 86 5.63 4.45 7.95
CA GLY A 86 5.50 5.91 7.81
C GLY A 86 4.21 6.40 8.46
N SER A 87 4.27 7.54 9.13
CA SER A 87 3.21 8.00 10.03
C SER A 87 2.82 9.47 9.81
N GLN A 88 1.66 9.82 10.37
CA GLN A 88 1.19 11.20 10.54
C GLN A 88 2.01 11.98 11.57
N ASP A 89 2.88 11.33 12.34
CA ASP A 89 3.84 12.01 13.23
C ASP A 89 5.08 12.53 12.49
N ASN A 90 5.09 12.45 11.15
CA ASN A 90 6.14 12.90 10.24
C ASN A 90 7.42 12.07 10.32
N THR A 91 7.41 10.93 10.99
CA THR A 91 8.58 10.04 11.12
C THR A 91 8.41 8.74 10.34
N ILE A 92 9.54 8.17 9.91
CA ILE A 92 9.65 6.77 9.53
C ILE A 92 10.32 6.04 10.68
N LYS A 93 9.80 4.87 11.03
CA LYS A 93 10.45 3.99 12.03
C LYS A 93 10.80 2.66 11.39
N ILE A 94 11.99 2.15 11.74
CA ILE A 94 12.46 0.83 11.35
C ILE A 94 12.39 -0.06 12.58
N TRP A 95 11.79 -1.24 12.41
CA TRP A 95 11.45 -2.15 13.50
C TRP A 95 12.11 -3.52 13.32
N ASP A 96 12.65 -4.04 14.40
CA ASP A 96 12.89 -5.47 14.57
C ASP A 96 11.62 -6.10 15.16
N ILE A 97 10.92 -6.89 14.34
CA ILE A 97 9.63 -7.47 14.76
C ILE A 97 9.80 -8.58 15.77
N ASP A 98 10.89 -9.34 15.70
CA ASP A 98 11.14 -10.44 16.63
C ASP A 98 11.46 -9.91 18.03
N LYS A 99 12.21 -8.83 18.12
CA LYS A 99 12.51 -8.15 19.39
C LYS A 99 11.43 -7.19 19.85
N LYS A 100 10.50 -6.81 18.94
CA LYS A 100 9.43 -5.83 19.18
C LYS A 100 9.97 -4.44 19.57
N GLU A 101 11.05 -4.02 18.95
CA GLU A 101 11.73 -2.74 19.25
C GLU A 101 11.92 -1.89 18.00
N VAL A 102 11.98 -0.56 18.20
CA VAL A 102 12.37 0.40 17.17
C VAL A 102 13.89 0.41 17.08
N LEU A 103 14.43 0.07 15.91
CA LEU A 103 15.86 0.15 15.63
C LEU A 103 16.28 1.57 15.29
N TYR A 104 15.50 2.26 14.46
CA TYR A 104 15.79 3.60 13.99
C TYR A 104 14.52 4.44 13.87
N THR A 105 14.64 5.74 14.19
CA THR A 105 13.63 6.75 13.88
C THR A 105 14.23 7.76 12.91
N LEU A 106 13.67 7.84 11.71
CA LEU A 106 14.12 8.72 10.64
C LEU A 106 13.31 10.02 10.71
N ASN A 107 13.99 11.09 11.09
CA ASN A 107 13.42 12.43 11.21
C ASN A 107 13.87 13.28 10.01
N GLY A 108 12.98 14.15 9.50
CA GLY A 108 13.33 15.05 8.40
C GLY A 108 12.18 15.47 7.52
N HIS A 109 11.04 14.72 7.50
CA HIS A 109 9.79 15.24 6.98
C HIS A 109 9.12 16.21 7.96
N THR A 110 8.41 17.20 7.41
CA THR A 110 7.71 18.22 8.20
C THR A 110 6.19 18.05 8.17
N SER A 111 5.69 17.05 7.45
CA SER A 111 4.28 16.69 7.38
C SER A 111 4.10 15.18 7.20
N ILE A 112 2.86 14.75 7.08
CA ILE A 112 2.39 13.36 6.98
C ILE A 112 3.16 12.57 5.92
N ILE A 113 3.60 11.37 6.28
CA ILE A 113 4.17 10.41 5.33
C ILE A 113 3.05 9.51 4.82
N TRP A 114 2.86 9.51 3.49
CA TRP A 114 1.81 8.75 2.82
C TRP A 114 2.27 7.40 2.31
N ASP A 115 3.47 7.33 1.74
CA ASP A 115 4.00 6.10 1.12
C ASP A 115 5.50 5.99 1.35
N ILE A 116 5.97 4.78 1.52
CA ILE A 116 7.38 4.42 1.61
C ILE A 116 7.63 3.19 0.76
N ARG A 117 8.81 3.12 0.13
CA ARG A 117 9.27 1.95 -0.62
C ARG A 117 10.73 1.68 -0.33
N GLU A 118 11.09 0.40 -0.39
CA GLU A 118 12.49 0.00 -0.37
C GLU A 118 13.11 0.19 -1.76
N LEU A 119 14.34 0.69 -1.79
CA LEU A 119 15.20 0.78 -2.95
C LEU A 119 16.32 -0.24 -2.83
N GLU A 120 17.03 -0.50 -3.94
CA GLU A 120 18.24 -1.33 -3.90
C GLU A 120 19.28 -0.81 -2.90
N GLY A 121 19.99 -1.72 -2.23
CA GLY A 121 21.03 -1.38 -1.26
C GLY A 121 20.51 -0.93 0.11
N ASN A 122 19.37 -1.48 0.55
CA ASN A 122 18.74 -1.16 1.86
C ASN A 122 18.41 0.33 2.06
N LYS A 123 18.14 1.03 0.96
CA LYS A 123 17.68 2.42 0.99
C LYS A 123 16.16 2.46 1.01
N ILE A 124 15.62 3.58 1.47
CA ILE A 124 14.18 3.81 1.52
C ILE A 124 13.89 5.11 0.78
N ILE A 125 12.79 5.14 0.03
CA ILE A 125 12.21 6.36 -0.51
C ILE A 125 10.87 6.62 0.15
N SER A 126 10.58 7.88 0.43
CA SER A 126 9.33 8.32 1.06
C SER A 126 8.62 9.39 0.25
N ALA A 127 7.29 9.38 0.35
CA ALA A 127 6.38 10.38 -0.18
C ALA A 127 5.62 11.06 0.96
N SER A 128 5.57 12.39 0.96
CA SER A 128 5.00 13.16 2.06
C SER A 128 4.13 14.33 1.59
N ASP A 129 3.28 14.75 2.52
CA ASP A 129 2.42 15.94 2.42
C ASP A 129 3.21 17.26 2.55
N ASP A 130 4.50 17.19 2.92
CA ASP A 130 5.41 18.35 2.92
C ASP A 130 5.91 18.71 1.52
N ASN A 131 5.40 18.07 0.47
CA ASN A 131 5.76 18.23 -0.94
C ASN A 131 7.16 17.69 -1.30
N ILE A 132 7.81 16.95 -0.40
CA ILE A 132 9.15 16.42 -0.60
C ILE A 132 9.10 14.91 -0.71
N SER A 133 9.87 14.35 -1.64
CA SER A 133 10.27 12.94 -1.63
C SER A 133 11.71 12.85 -1.18
N LYS A 134 11.97 12.06 -0.13
CA LYS A 134 13.31 11.85 0.42
C LYS A 134 13.79 10.43 0.15
N VAL A 135 15.09 10.32 -0.10
CA VAL A 135 15.79 9.04 -0.09
C VAL A 135 16.63 8.96 1.18
N TRP A 136 16.50 7.82 1.87
CA TRP A 136 17.16 7.54 3.14
C TRP A 136 18.17 6.42 2.91
N GLU A 137 19.42 6.67 3.27
CA GLU A 137 20.53 5.72 3.10
C GLU A 137 21.18 5.44 4.46
N PHE A 138 21.42 4.15 4.76
CA PHE A 138 22.07 3.78 6.00
C PHE A 138 23.57 4.05 5.92
N ASN A 139 24.07 4.91 6.81
CA ASN A 139 25.50 5.21 6.92
C ASN A 139 26.16 4.23 7.90
N GLU A 140 26.90 3.26 7.37
CA GLU A 140 27.55 2.21 8.17
C GLU A 140 28.55 2.74 9.19
N LYS A 141 29.19 3.88 8.91
CA LYS A 141 30.20 4.47 9.82
C LYS A 141 29.53 5.17 11.00
N LYS A 142 28.43 5.87 10.76
CA LYS A 142 27.67 6.60 11.78
C LYS A 142 26.61 5.75 12.47
N LYS A 143 26.27 4.58 11.90
CA LYS A 143 25.19 3.71 12.35
C LYS A 143 23.84 4.39 12.43
N GLU A 144 23.57 5.28 11.46
CA GLU A 144 22.33 6.05 11.34
C GLU A 144 21.89 6.20 9.88
N TYR A 145 20.62 6.55 9.67
CA TYR A 145 20.12 6.92 8.34
C TYR A 145 20.36 8.39 8.07
N GLU A 146 20.94 8.68 6.91
CA GLU A 146 21.05 10.02 6.32
C GLU A 146 20.05 10.16 5.19
N SER A 147 19.56 11.36 4.90
CA SER A 147 18.63 11.60 3.82
C SER A 147 19.01 12.74 2.91
N TYR A 148 18.52 12.67 1.68
CA TYR A 148 18.54 13.80 0.74
C TYR A 148 17.17 13.93 0.04
N ASP A 149 16.86 15.14 -0.41
CA ASP A 149 15.66 15.42 -1.16
C ASP A 149 15.85 15.00 -2.62
N LEU A 150 15.02 14.06 -3.09
CA LEU A 150 14.99 13.68 -4.50
C LEU A 150 14.15 14.65 -5.32
N CYS A 151 13.02 15.04 -4.76
CA CYS A 151 12.04 15.93 -5.40
C CYS A 151 11.52 16.92 -4.35
N ASN A 152 11.40 18.17 -4.74
CA ASN A 152 10.63 19.19 -4.03
C ASN A 152 9.56 19.71 -4.97
N SER A 153 8.35 19.17 -4.85
CA SER A 153 7.23 19.52 -5.71
C SER A 153 6.42 20.66 -5.11
N HIS A 154 5.55 21.29 -5.92
CA HIS A 154 4.62 22.32 -5.41
C HIS A 154 3.31 21.75 -4.82
N ARG A 155 3.20 20.42 -4.74
CA ARG A 155 2.02 19.70 -4.24
C ARG A 155 2.46 18.48 -3.45
N HIS A 156 1.61 18.02 -2.54
CA HIS A 156 1.85 16.79 -1.78
C HIS A 156 2.17 15.62 -2.70
N ILE A 157 3.05 14.76 -2.25
CA ILE A 157 3.40 13.51 -2.92
C ILE A 157 2.62 12.39 -2.23
N SER A 158 1.68 11.80 -2.95
CA SER A 158 0.75 10.82 -2.39
C SER A 158 1.27 9.38 -2.45
N SER A 159 2.10 9.06 -3.44
CA SER A 159 2.59 7.69 -3.62
C SER A 159 3.87 7.64 -4.44
N VAL A 160 4.63 6.57 -4.28
CA VAL A 160 5.85 6.28 -5.04
C VAL A 160 5.83 4.85 -5.58
N ALA A 161 6.20 4.69 -6.85
CA ALA A 161 6.51 3.40 -7.46
C ALA A 161 8.01 3.32 -7.75
N VAL A 162 8.63 2.22 -7.33
CA VAL A 162 10.04 1.91 -7.60
C VAL A 162 10.09 0.99 -8.81
N LEU A 163 10.86 1.37 -9.82
CA LEU A 163 11.00 0.63 -11.07
C LEU A 163 12.31 -0.17 -11.10
N LYS A 164 12.32 -1.27 -11.82
CA LYS A 164 13.46 -2.22 -11.90
C LYS A 164 14.77 -1.63 -12.42
N ASN A 165 14.76 -0.45 -13.05
CA ASN A 165 15.91 0.17 -13.70
C ASN A 165 16.49 1.37 -12.92
N ASN A 166 16.41 1.36 -11.58
CA ASN A 166 16.82 2.47 -10.72
C ASN A 166 16.05 3.78 -10.96
N LYS A 167 14.84 3.68 -11.47
CA LYS A 167 13.95 4.82 -11.63
C LYS A 167 12.80 4.75 -10.64
N VAL A 168 12.19 5.89 -10.38
CA VAL A 168 10.99 5.97 -9.54
C VAL A 168 9.96 6.89 -10.18
N ILE A 169 8.69 6.58 -9.95
CA ILE A 169 7.58 7.46 -10.30
C ILE A 169 7.00 8.03 -9.03
N LEU A 170 6.89 9.35 -8.99
CA LEU A 170 6.25 10.11 -7.92
C LEU A 170 4.88 10.60 -8.38
N ALA A 171 3.85 10.33 -7.59
CA ALA A 171 2.50 10.83 -7.80
C ALA A 171 2.28 12.13 -7.04
N THR A 172 2.00 13.23 -7.75
CA THR A 172 1.83 14.56 -7.14
C THR A 172 0.60 15.25 -7.70
N GLY A 173 -0.50 15.24 -6.96
CA GLY A 173 -1.73 15.89 -7.41
C GLY A 173 -2.20 15.37 -8.78
N LYS A 174 -1.95 16.10 -9.88
CA LYS A 174 -2.31 15.69 -11.24
C LYS A 174 -1.16 15.12 -12.05
N ASN A 175 0.05 15.16 -11.52
CA ASN A 175 1.25 14.84 -12.27
C ASN A 175 1.88 13.55 -11.79
N LEU A 176 2.46 12.83 -12.73
CA LEU A 176 3.42 11.75 -12.49
C LEU A 176 4.77 12.23 -12.94
N PHE A 177 5.77 12.14 -12.09
CA PHE A 177 7.16 12.48 -12.42
C PHE A 177 8.03 11.23 -12.41
N LEU A 178 8.77 11.03 -13.47
CA LEU A 178 9.79 9.98 -13.59
C LEU A 178 11.14 10.56 -13.20
N TYR A 179 11.78 9.96 -12.20
CA TYR A 179 13.13 10.31 -11.74
C TYR A 179 14.08 9.14 -11.93
N ASP A 180 15.29 9.45 -12.33
CA ASP A 180 16.43 8.53 -12.28
C ASP A 180 17.17 8.73 -10.96
N LEU A 181 17.29 7.67 -10.16
CA LEU A 181 17.92 7.71 -8.84
C LEU A 181 19.44 7.86 -8.90
N LYS A 182 20.07 7.44 -9.99
CA LYS A 182 21.52 7.53 -10.18
C LYS A 182 21.94 8.96 -10.50
N THR A 183 21.23 9.60 -11.40
CA THR A 183 21.50 11.02 -11.78
C THR A 183 20.80 12.01 -10.86
N LYS A 184 19.81 11.55 -10.08
CA LYS A 184 18.92 12.37 -9.22
C LYS A 184 18.15 13.44 -10.01
N LYS A 185 17.86 13.17 -11.29
CA LYS A 185 17.18 14.12 -12.18
C LYS A 185 15.81 13.60 -12.60
N GLN A 186 14.89 14.54 -12.76
CA GLN A 186 13.64 14.29 -13.44
C GLN A 186 13.91 14.06 -14.93
N GLU A 187 13.43 12.94 -15.48
CA GLU A 187 13.58 12.59 -16.89
C GLU A 187 12.34 12.93 -17.71
N SER A 188 11.17 12.68 -17.12
CA SER A 188 9.89 12.84 -17.81
C SER A 188 8.78 13.18 -16.84
N PHE A 189 7.65 13.64 -17.36
CA PHE A 189 6.41 13.79 -16.57
C PHE A 189 5.19 13.51 -17.44
N LEU A 190 4.10 13.15 -16.79
CA LEU A 190 2.79 12.98 -17.42
C LEU A 190 1.73 13.74 -16.62
N ASP A 191 1.00 14.63 -17.30
CA ASP A 191 -0.16 15.28 -16.69
C ASP A 191 -1.42 14.41 -16.87
N ILE A 192 -2.15 14.22 -15.78
CA ILE A 192 -3.43 13.52 -15.73
C ILE A 192 -4.52 14.56 -15.40
N PRO A 193 -5.12 15.19 -16.42
CA PRO A 193 -5.94 16.39 -16.22
C PRO A 193 -7.23 16.15 -15.43
N LYS A 194 -7.73 14.91 -15.40
CA LYS A 194 -8.99 14.54 -14.74
C LYS A 194 -8.74 13.52 -13.62
N GLY A 195 -9.16 13.86 -12.40
CA GLY A 195 -9.22 12.95 -11.28
C GLY A 195 -8.04 13.02 -10.30
N GLY A 196 -6.89 13.58 -10.70
CA GLY A 196 -5.68 13.56 -9.88
C GLY A 196 -5.12 12.15 -9.68
N VAL A 197 -3.83 12.05 -9.40
CA VAL A 197 -3.17 10.77 -9.12
C VAL A 197 -3.09 10.57 -7.61
N TRP A 198 -3.47 9.40 -7.13
CA TRP A 198 -3.46 9.09 -5.70
C TRP A 198 -2.52 7.96 -5.34
N VAL A 199 -2.49 6.90 -6.14
CA VAL A 199 -1.65 5.73 -5.92
C VAL A 199 -1.02 5.26 -7.23
N VAL A 200 0.26 4.85 -7.15
CA VAL A 200 1.02 4.25 -8.26
C VAL A 200 1.68 2.96 -7.79
N ARG A 201 1.71 1.94 -8.66
CA ARG A 201 2.36 0.64 -8.38
C ARG A 201 3.00 0.09 -9.63
N GLU A 202 4.27 -0.31 -9.56
CA GLU A 202 4.90 -1.12 -10.61
C GLU A 202 4.24 -2.50 -10.64
N LEU A 203 3.99 -3.01 -11.84
CA LEU A 203 3.47 -4.35 -12.10
C LEU A 203 4.60 -5.31 -12.45
N SER A 204 4.34 -6.60 -12.30
CA SER A 204 5.34 -7.65 -12.55
C SER A 204 5.91 -7.62 -13.98
N ASN A 205 5.13 -7.15 -14.95
CA ASN A 205 5.51 -6.99 -16.35
C ASN A 205 6.28 -5.69 -16.66
N GLY A 206 6.51 -4.82 -15.66
CA GLY A 206 7.20 -3.53 -15.79
C GLY A 206 6.30 -2.36 -16.22
N ASP A 207 5.00 -2.58 -16.45
CA ASP A 207 4.02 -1.50 -16.59
C ASP A 207 3.73 -0.89 -15.20
N VAL A 208 3.03 0.23 -15.16
CA VAL A 208 2.65 0.89 -13.90
C VAL A 208 1.15 1.10 -13.83
N ALA A 209 0.53 0.60 -12.78
CA ALA A 209 -0.87 0.85 -12.46
C ALA A 209 -1.00 2.19 -11.72
N VAL A 210 -1.98 2.98 -12.11
CA VAL A 210 -2.24 4.33 -11.60
C VAL A 210 -3.69 4.45 -11.18
N GLY A 211 -3.93 4.61 -9.89
CA GLY A 211 -5.25 4.85 -9.32
C GLY A 211 -5.53 6.35 -9.18
N LEU A 212 -6.68 6.76 -9.68
CA LEU A 212 -7.08 8.16 -9.76
C LEU A 212 -8.10 8.53 -8.67
N GLY A 213 -8.13 9.81 -8.33
CA GLY A 213 -9.08 10.39 -7.38
C GLY A 213 -10.54 10.37 -7.85
N ASN A 214 -10.78 10.18 -9.15
CA ASN A 214 -12.12 9.98 -9.71
C ASN A 214 -12.53 8.51 -9.85
N GLY A 215 -11.73 7.57 -9.29
CA GLY A 215 -12.02 6.15 -9.26
C GLY A 215 -11.61 5.37 -10.51
N LEU A 216 -10.99 5.99 -11.51
CA LEU A 216 -10.51 5.31 -12.71
C LEU A 216 -9.12 4.71 -12.48
N LEU A 217 -8.87 3.60 -13.16
CA LEU A 217 -7.59 2.91 -13.20
C LEU A 217 -6.95 3.11 -14.58
N TYR A 218 -5.67 3.49 -14.61
CA TYR A 218 -4.87 3.53 -15.82
C TYR A 218 -3.70 2.57 -15.71
N ILE A 219 -3.25 2.04 -16.85
CA ILE A 219 -1.97 1.32 -16.96
C ILE A 219 -1.06 2.15 -17.86
N LEU A 220 0.14 2.41 -17.38
CA LEU A 220 1.18 3.11 -18.13
C LEU A 220 2.25 2.13 -18.57
N LYS A 221 2.74 2.32 -19.78
CA LYS A 221 4.00 1.75 -20.25
C LYS A 221 5.12 2.76 -20.02
N ILE A 222 6.24 2.27 -19.50
CA ILE A 222 7.43 3.07 -19.26
C ILE A 222 8.41 2.81 -20.41
N THR A 223 8.74 3.87 -21.12
CA THR A 223 9.80 3.92 -22.11
C THR A 223 10.77 5.04 -21.70
N ASP A 224 11.26 5.84 -22.62
CA ASP A 224 11.92 7.12 -22.29
C ASP A 224 10.90 8.15 -21.78
N GLU A 225 9.61 7.88 -22.01
CA GLU A 225 8.47 8.68 -21.56
C GLU A 225 7.43 7.81 -20.84
N LEU A 226 6.55 8.48 -20.10
CA LEU A 226 5.36 7.86 -19.47
C LEU A 226 4.22 7.86 -20.50
N ILE A 227 3.82 6.68 -20.95
CA ILE A 227 2.77 6.54 -21.98
C ILE A 227 1.57 5.81 -21.41
N VAL A 228 0.38 6.39 -21.53
CA VAL A 228 -0.86 5.71 -21.15
C VAL A 228 -1.14 4.58 -22.14
N LYS A 229 -1.02 3.33 -21.68
CA LYS A 229 -1.27 2.12 -22.43
C LYS A 229 -2.74 1.74 -22.42
N THR A 230 -3.36 1.77 -21.25
CA THR A 230 -4.75 1.36 -21.05
C THR A 230 -5.46 2.32 -20.11
N LYS A 231 -6.69 2.67 -20.44
CA LYS A 231 -7.64 3.39 -19.57
C LYS A 231 -8.84 2.48 -19.39
N PHE A 232 -9.13 2.14 -18.15
CA PHE A 232 -10.35 1.39 -17.86
C PHE A 232 -11.54 2.36 -17.92
N PRO A 233 -12.58 2.06 -18.73
CA PRO A 233 -13.67 3.01 -18.99
C PRO A 233 -14.64 3.16 -17.82
N GLN A 234 -14.66 2.17 -16.92
CA GLN A 234 -15.47 2.14 -15.71
C GLN A 234 -14.57 1.90 -14.50
N GLY A 235 -15.08 2.15 -13.31
CA GLY A 235 -14.30 1.98 -12.10
C GLY A 235 -15.08 2.31 -10.83
N HIS A 236 -14.31 2.59 -9.78
CA HIS A 236 -14.86 3.12 -8.54
C HIS A 236 -15.51 4.50 -8.77
N LYS A 237 -16.39 4.90 -7.87
CA LYS A 237 -17.01 6.24 -7.87
C LYS A 237 -16.23 7.25 -7.05
N ARG A 238 -15.21 6.78 -6.32
CA ARG A 238 -14.35 7.56 -5.42
C ARG A 238 -12.89 7.22 -5.62
N THR A 239 -12.02 7.92 -4.93
CA THR A 239 -10.57 7.78 -5.00
C THR A 239 -10.11 6.34 -4.83
N ILE A 240 -9.33 5.82 -5.78
CA ILE A 240 -8.59 4.58 -5.60
C ILE A 240 -7.44 4.86 -4.65
N ASN A 241 -7.46 4.24 -3.48
CA ASN A 241 -6.47 4.44 -2.42
C ASN A 241 -5.41 3.34 -2.33
N ASN A 242 -5.68 2.15 -2.89
CA ASN A 242 -4.69 1.09 -2.97
C ASN A 242 -4.85 0.21 -4.21
N ILE A 243 -3.74 -0.37 -4.67
CA ILE A 243 -3.67 -1.29 -5.81
C ILE A 243 -2.72 -2.42 -5.42
N ILE A 244 -3.14 -3.66 -5.64
CA ILE A 244 -2.28 -4.84 -5.56
C ILE A 244 -2.39 -5.65 -6.85
N GLU A 245 -1.31 -6.31 -7.24
CA GLU A 245 -1.29 -7.31 -8.30
C GLU A 245 -1.28 -8.70 -7.67
N LEU A 246 -2.08 -9.61 -8.21
CA LEU A 246 -2.12 -11.02 -7.84
C LEU A 246 -1.17 -11.83 -8.74
N ASP A 247 -0.77 -13.05 -8.34
CA ASP A 247 0.15 -13.89 -9.13
C ASP A 247 -0.42 -14.28 -10.52
N ASN A 248 -1.73 -14.19 -10.71
CA ASN A 248 -2.39 -14.38 -12.01
C ASN A 248 -2.47 -13.08 -12.85
N HIS A 249 -1.69 -12.05 -12.50
CA HIS A 249 -1.62 -10.72 -13.14
C HIS A 249 -2.92 -9.90 -13.10
N LYS A 250 -3.94 -10.34 -12.39
CA LYS A 250 -5.12 -9.52 -12.14
C LYS A 250 -4.82 -8.49 -11.05
N LEU A 251 -5.51 -7.35 -11.13
CA LEU A 251 -5.34 -6.28 -10.16
C LEU A 251 -6.56 -6.23 -9.23
N VAL A 252 -6.31 -5.98 -7.96
CA VAL A 252 -7.37 -5.64 -7.01
C VAL A 252 -7.15 -4.22 -6.51
N THR A 253 -8.22 -3.42 -6.55
CA THR A 253 -8.19 -2.05 -6.04
C THR A 253 -9.19 -1.87 -4.91
N SER A 254 -8.82 -1.03 -3.96
CA SER A 254 -9.72 -0.44 -2.99
C SER A 254 -9.87 1.05 -3.21
N SER A 255 -10.95 1.59 -2.67
CA SER A 255 -11.34 2.98 -2.83
C SER A 255 -11.95 3.50 -1.51
N ASP A 256 -12.22 4.79 -1.44
CA ASP A 256 -13.05 5.40 -0.39
C ASP A 256 -14.52 4.91 -0.47
N GLU A 257 -14.71 3.70 -0.92
CA GLU A 257 -15.96 2.93 -0.97
C GLU A 257 -15.78 1.63 -0.20
N LYS A 258 -16.88 0.88 -0.05
CA LYS A 258 -16.89 -0.38 0.68
C LYS A 258 -16.62 -1.62 -0.18
N ASP A 259 -16.60 -1.45 -1.49
CA ASP A 259 -16.43 -2.53 -2.45
C ASP A 259 -15.00 -2.54 -3.01
N LEU A 260 -14.46 -3.72 -3.28
CA LEU A 260 -13.23 -3.92 -4.03
C LEU A 260 -13.57 -4.16 -5.50
N ILE A 261 -12.65 -3.84 -6.39
CA ILE A 261 -12.78 -4.21 -7.80
C ILE A 261 -11.59 -5.07 -8.20
N LEU A 262 -11.90 -6.21 -8.85
CA LEU A 262 -10.95 -7.05 -9.55
C LEU A 262 -10.95 -6.65 -11.03
N TRP A 263 -9.76 -6.43 -11.58
CA TRP A 263 -9.53 -6.02 -12.97
C TRP A 263 -8.68 -7.04 -13.68
N ASP A 264 -8.97 -7.26 -14.96
CA ASP A 264 -8.10 -7.98 -15.85
C ASP A 264 -7.44 -6.97 -16.82
N PRO A 265 -6.11 -6.75 -16.76
CA PRO A 265 -5.43 -5.82 -17.66
C PRO A 265 -5.53 -6.18 -19.14
N ASN A 266 -5.85 -7.45 -19.46
CA ASN A 266 -6.04 -7.93 -20.83
C ASN A 266 -7.48 -7.72 -21.33
N GLU A 267 -8.43 -7.49 -20.43
CA GLU A 267 -9.84 -7.27 -20.73
C GLU A 267 -10.35 -5.97 -20.07
N PRO A 268 -9.95 -4.77 -20.57
CA PRO A 268 -10.22 -3.50 -19.89
C PRO A 268 -11.71 -3.16 -19.73
N GLU A 269 -12.58 -3.76 -20.54
CA GLU A 269 -14.04 -3.63 -20.45
C GLU A 269 -14.65 -4.48 -19.33
N SER A 270 -13.87 -5.44 -18.80
CA SER A 270 -14.33 -6.39 -17.77
C SER A 270 -13.83 -5.95 -16.40
N MET A 271 -14.76 -5.76 -15.47
CA MET A 271 -14.43 -5.56 -14.05
C MET A 271 -15.37 -6.42 -13.20
N TYR A 272 -14.87 -6.89 -12.07
CA TYR A 272 -15.66 -7.66 -11.12
C TYR A 272 -15.69 -6.98 -9.76
N LEU A 273 -16.91 -6.74 -9.25
CA LEU A 273 -17.16 -6.12 -7.96
C LEU A 273 -17.12 -7.17 -6.85
N ILE A 274 -16.19 -7.02 -5.90
CA ILE A 274 -16.05 -7.88 -4.72
C ILE A 274 -16.69 -7.16 -3.54
N LYS A 275 -17.80 -7.70 -3.04
CA LYS A 275 -18.56 -7.16 -1.92
C LYS A 275 -18.19 -7.87 -0.62
N GLY A 276 -18.33 -7.18 0.50
CA GLY A 276 -18.16 -7.82 1.80
C GLY A 276 -17.79 -6.89 2.95
N HIS A 277 -17.20 -5.73 2.68
CA HIS A 277 -17.06 -4.68 3.70
C HIS A 277 -18.32 -3.80 3.77
N GLU A 278 -18.54 -3.18 4.93
CA GLU A 278 -19.69 -2.32 5.18
C GLU A 278 -19.34 -0.83 5.20
N ASP A 279 -18.03 -0.50 5.21
CA ASP A 279 -17.51 0.87 5.22
C ASP A 279 -16.22 0.95 4.38
N ILE A 280 -15.63 2.13 4.27
CA ILE A 280 -14.42 2.46 3.51
C ILE A 280 -13.30 1.45 3.76
N ILE A 281 -12.73 0.92 2.68
CA ILE A 281 -11.58 0.03 2.73
C ILE A 281 -10.31 0.89 2.78
N THR A 282 -9.55 0.77 3.86
CA THR A 282 -8.40 1.63 4.13
C THR A 282 -7.11 1.12 3.54
N CYS A 283 -6.95 -0.20 3.44
CA CYS A 283 -5.74 -0.81 2.88
C CYS A 283 -5.97 -2.21 2.33
N LEU A 284 -5.15 -2.58 1.35
CA LEU A 284 -5.02 -3.91 0.77
C LEU A 284 -3.60 -4.43 0.96
N CYS A 285 -3.47 -5.74 1.05
CA CYS A 285 -2.17 -6.41 1.08
C CYS A 285 -2.23 -7.73 0.32
N PHE A 286 -1.34 -7.92 -0.64
CA PHE A 286 -1.09 -9.21 -1.29
C PHE A 286 -0.43 -10.16 -0.29
N ILE A 287 -0.84 -11.43 -0.29
CA ILE A 287 -0.27 -12.48 0.58
C ILE A 287 0.49 -13.52 -0.25
N SER A 288 -0.21 -14.19 -1.16
CA SER A 288 0.38 -15.19 -2.06
C SER A 288 -0.66 -15.74 -3.04
N GLY A 289 -0.29 -16.08 -4.26
CA GLY A 289 -1.21 -16.63 -5.26
C GLY A 289 -2.31 -15.66 -5.64
N THR A 290 -3.54 -16.04 -5.32
CA THR A 290 -4.71 -15.15 -5.43
C THR A 290 -5.19 -14.64 -4.07
N LYS A 291 -4.47 -14.99 -3.00
CA LYS A 291 -4.82 -14.66 -1.62
C LYS A 291 -4.35 -13.26 -1.25
N PHE A 292 -5.25 -12.46 -0.74
CA PHE A 292 -4.97 -11.11 -0.26
C PHE A 292 -5.80 -10.76 0.98
N ALA A 293 -5.43 -9.69 1.65
CA ALA A 293 -6.13 -9.16 2.80
C ALA A 293 -6.63 -7.74 2.55
N SER A 294 -7.71 -7.37 3.21
CA SER A 294 -8.23 -6.01 3.29
C SER A 294 -8.58 -5.63 4.72
N VAL A 295 -8.45 -4.35 5.03
CA VAL A 295 -8.93 -3.75 6.28
C VAL A 295 -9.83 -2.56 5.96
N SER A 296 -10.82 -2.32 6.83
CA SER A 296 -11.85 -1.32 6.60
C SER A 296 -12.18 -0.54 7.89
N ARG A 297 -12.82 0.62 7.73
CA ARG A 297 -13.43 1.38 8.81
C ARG A 297 -14.57 0.66 9.50
N ASP A 298 -15.13 -0.39 8.87
CA ASP A 298 -16.09 -1.30 9.50
C ASP A 298 -15.47 -2.12 10.65
N LYS A 299 -14.17 -1.88 10.94
CA LYS A 299 -13.38 -2.58 11.95
C LYS A 299 -13.30 -4.08 11.71
N THR A 300 -13.17 -4.47 10.46
CA THR A 300 -12.90 -5.86 10.10
C THR A 300 -11.63 -5.97 9.27
N LEU A 301 -10.92 -7.08 9.47
CA LEU A 301 -9.89 -7.60 8.58
C LEU A 301 -10.51 -8.79 7.85
N LYS A 302 -10.41 -8.80 6.52
CA LYS A 302 -10.90 -9.88 5.69
C LYS A 302 -9.76 -10.48 4.87
N ILE A 303 -9.79 -11.81 4.76
CA ILE A 303 -8.89 -12.58 3.89
C ILE A 303 -9.72 -13.13 2.74
N TRP A 304 -9.24 -12.92 1.53
CA TRP A 304 -9.86 -13.27 0.26
C TRP A 304 -9.00 -14.29 -0.48
N GLU A 305 -9.65 -15.19 -1.22
CA GLU A 305 -9.00 -16.18 -2.06
C GLU A 305 -9.90 -16.63 -3.22
#